data_370a65be79240ab89da5059db5f8f4a7
#
_entry.id   370a65be79240ab89da5059db5f8f4a7
#
_cell.length_a   1.000
_cell.length_b   1.000
_cell.length_c   1.000
_cell.angle_alpha   90.00
_cell.angle_beta   90.00
_cell.angle_gamma   90.00
#
_symmetry.space_group_name_H-M   'P 1'
#
loop_
_entity.id
_entity.type
_entity.pdbx_description
1 polymer ?
#
loop_
_entity_poly.entity_id
_entity_poly.type
_entity_poly.pdbx_seq_one_letter_code
_entity_poly.pdbx_strand_id
1 'polypeptide(L)'
;LRFTGYNCIGCCPDNPIGLHLEFFEDGDDIVAHWKPTTNHQGWINVLHGGVQALIIDEASGWVVARKLSTTAVTSKMNVQYLKSIYTDDEGLTIRSRIAKMMRNVAFIETEIFNGAGDLCTKAELIFFCQNKDKVAQEIGFTGCDLEE
;
A
#
# COMPACT_ATOMS: atom_id res chain seq x y z
N LEU A 1 1.49 13.16 -1.40
CA LEU A 1 0.89 13.87 -0.26
C LEU A 1 1.96 14.67 0.47
N ARG A 2 1.75 15.98 0.56
CA ARG A 2 2.71 16.91 1.20
C ARG A 2 1.99 17.68 2.29
N PHE A 3 1.87 17.07 3.46
CA PHE A 3 1.38 17.74 4.67
C PHE A 3 2.54 18.07 5.59
N THR A 4 2.41 19.15 6.35
CA THR A 4 3.38 19.49 7.39
C THR A 4 3.46 18.34 8.41
N GLY A 5 4.66 17.81 8.62
CA GLY A 5 4.91 16.70 9.52
C GLY A 5 4.60 15.31 8.94
N TYR A 6 4.23 15.22 7.67
CA TYR A 6 4.04 13.94 7.02
C TYR A 6 5.37 13.21 6.82
N ASN A 7 5.49 12.02 7.37
CA ASN A 7 6.72 11.23 7.35
C ASN A 7 6.42 9.72 7.30
N CYS A 8 5.51 9.33 6.39
CA CYS A 8 5.09 7.94 6.23
C CYS A 8 6.29 7.04 5.89
N ILE A 9 6.43 5.95 6.61
CA ILE A 9 7.46 4.94 6.34
C ILE A 9 7.27 4.23 5.00
N GLY A 10 6.04 4.16 4.52
CA GLY A 10 5.73 3.52 3.22
C GLY A 10 6.04 4.41 2.03
N CYS A 11 5.58 5.65 2.02
CA CYS A 11 5.54 6.46 0.81
C CYS A 11 6.17 7.85 0.90
N CYS A 12 6.53 8.36 2.10
CA CYS A 12 7.15 9.68 2.17
C CYS A 12 8.57 9.66 1.59
N PRO A 13 8.86 10.43 0.52
CA PRO A 13 10.18 10.41 -0.11
C PRO A 13 11.29 10.96 0.79
N ASP A 14 10.94 11.76 1.78
CA ASP A 14 11.90 12.38 2.71
C ASP A 14 12.17 11.52 3.95
N ASN A 15 11.46 10.40 4.12
CA ASN A 15 11.71 9.51 5.24
C ASN A 15 12.99 8.69 4.98
N PRO A 16 14.05 8.86 5.78
CA PRO A 16 15.35 8.22 5.51
C PRO A 16 15.34 6.69 5.63
N ILE A 17 14.37 6.13 6.34
CA ILE A 17 14.20 4.68 6.48
C ILE A 17 12.97 4.15 5.76
N GLY A 18 12.31 5.01 4.97
CA GLY A 18 11.10 4.66 4.24
C GLY A 18 11.34 3.77 3.04
N LEU A 19 10.28 3.14 2.58
CA LEU A 19 10.31 2.32 1.36
C LEU A 19 10.22 3.16 0.10
N HIS A 20 9.79 4.42 0.20
CA HIS A 20 9.63 5.38 -0.89
C HIS A 20 8.75 4.83 -2.02
N LEU A 21 7.64 4.18 -1.64
CA LEU A 21 6.69 3.64 -2.59
C LEU A 21 6.03 4.78 -3.39
N GLU A 22 5.98 4.59 -4.70
CA GLU A 22 5.27 5.46 -5.62
C GLU A 22 4.12 4.69 -6.25
N PHE A 23 2.95 5.31 -6.27
CA PHE A 23 1.73 4.66 -6.72
C PHE A 23 1.20 5.33 -7.99
N PHE A 24 0.64 4.53 -8.87
CA PHE A 24 -0.08 4.99 -10.04
C PHE A 24 -1.42 4.25 -10.18
N GLU A 25 -2.31 4.82 -10.97
CA GLU A 25 -3.64 4.28 -11.20
C GLU A 25 -3.67 3.48 -12.48
N ASP A 26 -4.22 2.27 -12.41
CA ASP A 26 -4.47 1.41 -13.57
C ASP A 26 -5.91 0.88 -13.49
N GLY A 27 -6.83 1.61 -14.12
CA GLY A 27 -8.26 1.32 -14.02
C GLY A 27 -8.76 1.44 -12.58
N ASP A 28 -9.32 0.35 -12.06
CA ASP A 28 -9.78 0.28 -10.67
C ASP A 28 -8.66 -0.02 -9.68
N ASP A 29 -7.50 -0.39 -10.18
CA ASP A 29 -6.34 -0.76 -9.37
C ASP A 29 -5.46 0.44 -9.03
N ILE A 30 -4.86 0.40 -7.86
CA ILE A 30 -3.68 1.20 -7.51
C ILE A 30 -2.49 0.26 -7.56
N VAL A 31 -1.43 0.68 -8.24
CA VAL A 31 -0.27 -0.15 -8.54
C VAL A 31 1.01 0.55 -8.09
N ALA A 32 1.96 -0.23 -7.60
CA ALA A 32 3.32 0.24 -7.35
C ALA A 32 4.32 -0.75 -7.93
N HIS A 33 5.46 -0.23 -8.37
CA HIS A 33 6.64 -1.02 -8.66
C HIS A 33 7.70 -0.69 -7.62
N TRP A 34 8.28 -1.71 -7.02
CA TRP A 34 9.25 -1.51 -5.95
C TRP A 34 10.32 -2.59 -5.99
N LYS A 35 11.56 -2.19 -5.79
CA LYS A 35 12.70 -3.09 -5.78
C LYS A 35 13.22 -3.27 -4.36
N PRO A 36 13.25 -4.51 -3.82
CA PRO A 36 13.85 -4.77 -2.52
C PRO A 36 15.37 -4.62 -2.54
N THR A 37 15.94 -4.47 -1.35
CA THR A 37 17.37 -4.54 -1.12
C THR A 37 17.66 -5.45 0.08
N THR A 38 18.94 -5.70 0.36
CA THR A 38 19.34 -6.49 1.54
C THR A 38 18.92 -5.83 2.86
N ASN A 39 18.63 -4.53 2.87
CA ASN A 39 18.15 -3.83 4.06
C ASN A 39 16.72 -4.24 4.45
N HIS A 40 16.02 -4.93 3.57
CA HIS A 40 14.64 -5.37 3.76
C HIS A 40 14.53 -6.88 4.05
N GLN A 41 15.66 -7.54 4.29
CA GLN A 41 15.65 -8.99 4.52
C GLN A 41 15.15 -9.36 5.92
N GLY A 42 14.50 -10.52 5.99
CA GLY A 42 14.32 -11.28 7.22
C GLY A 42 15.43 -12.31 7.34
N TRP A 43 15.19 -13.53 6.86
CA TRP A 43 16.30 -14.48 6.62
C TRP A 43 17.18 -14.00 5.48
N ILE A 44 18.44 -14.51 5.46
CA ILE A 44 19.42 -14.13 4.44
C ILE A 44 18.78 -14.27 3.05
N ASN A 45 18.82 -13.19 2.29
CA ASN A 45 18.31 -13.08 0.92
C ASN A 45 16.78 -13.26 0.77
N VAL A 46 16.01 -13.26 1.84
CA VAL A 46 14.56 -13.37 1.78
C VAL A 46 13.92 -12.07 2.26
N LEU A 47 13.03 -11.52 1.46
CA LEU A 47 12.28 -10.32 1.83
C LEU A 47 11.43 -10.58 3.08
N HIS A 48 11.59 -9.74 4.09
CA HIS A 48 10.92 -9.88 5.38
C HIS A 48 9.40 -9.84 5.21
N GLY A 49 8.70 -10.79 5.83
CA GLY A 49 7.24 -10.85 5.77
C GLY A 49 6.55 -9.60 6.32
N GLY A 50 7.11 -8.99 7.35
CA GLY A 50 6.61 -7.74 7.91
C GLY A 50 6.78 -6.55 6.95
N VAL A 51 7.85 -6.53 6.15
CA VAL A 51 8.03 -5.52 5.09
C VAL A 51 6.97 -5.71 4.00
N GLN A 52 6.68 -6.94 3.63
CA GLN A 52 5.58 -7.23 2.68
C GLN A 52 4.23 -6.76 3.23
N ALA A 53 3.97 -6.98 4.51
CA ALA A 53 2.75 -6.50 5.17
C ALA A 53 2.66 -4.97 5.17
N LEU A 54 3.78 -4.28 5.41
CA LEU A 54 3.87 -2.82 5.31
C LEU A 54 3.52 -2.33 3.90
N ILE A 55 4.07 -2.95 2.88
CA ILE A 55 3.80 -2.61 1.47
C ILE A 55 2.30 -2.80 1.16
N ILE A 56 1.73 -3.90 1.60
CA ILE A 56 0.32 -4.24 1.41
C ILE A 56 -0.59 -3.22 2.10
N ASP A 57 -0.31 -2.88 3.33
CA ASP A 57 -1.08 -1.90 4.10
C ASP A 57 -1.04 -0.52 3.45
N GLU A 58 0.13 -0.10 3.02
CA GLU A 58 0.33 1.18 2.34
C GLU A 58 -0.42 1.25 1.00
N ALA A 59 -0.28 0.24 0.15
CA ALA A 59 -0.98 0.17 -1.14
C ALA A 59 -2.51 0.21 -0.95
N SER A 60 -3.01 -0.50 0.05
CA SER A 60 -4.42 -0.54 0.38
C SER A 60 -4.94 0.83 0.88
N GLY A 61 -4.14 1.53 1.68
CA GLY A 61 -4.46 2.89 2.12
C GLY A 61 -4.55 3.88 0.95
N TRP A 62 -3.68 3.75 -0.04
CA TRP A 62 -3.72 4.60 -1.24
C TRP A 62 -4.95 4.36 -2.10
N VAL A 63 -5.49 3.13 -2.12
CA VAL A 63 -6.78 2.86 -2.79
C VAL A 63 -7.88 3.71 -2.15
N VAL A 64 -7.97 3.73 -0.83
CA VAL A 64 -8.95 4.55 -0.11
C VAL A 64 -8.73 6.03 -0.39
N ALA A 65 -7.49 6.50 -0.28
CA ALA A 65 -7.15 7.90 -0.52
C ALA A 65 -7.54 8.35 -1.92
N ARG A 66 -7.23 7.54 -2.93
CA ARG A 66 -7.52 7.90 -4.34
C ARG A 66 -8.97 7.68 -4.73
N LYS A 67 -9.52 6.50 -4.44
CA LYS A 67 -10.86 6.11 -4.93
C LYS A 67 -12.00 6.68 -4.10
N LEU A 68 -11.78 6.88 -2.82
CA LEU A 68 -12.81 7.34 -1.88
C LEU A 68 -12.58 8.76 -1.37
N SER A 69 -11.44 9.37 -1.69
CA SER A 69 -11.06 10.74 -1.28
C SER A 69 -11.18 10.97 0.23
N THR A 70 -10.82 9.97 1.01
CA THR A 70 -10.81 10.03 2.47
C THR A 70 -9.61 9.24 3.01
N THR A 71 -9.46 9.22 4.33
CA THR A 71 -8.50 8.36 5.01
C THR A 71 -9.20 7.20 5.68
N ALA A 72 -8.45 6.18 6.04
CA ALA A 72 -9.00 5.02 6.74
C ALA A 72 -7.99 4.49 7.74
N VAL A 73 -8.50 3.72 8.70
CA VAL A 73 -7.67 2.95 9.62
C VAL A 73 -7.82 1.46 9.33
N THR A 74 -6.71 0.75 9.35
CA THR A 74 -6.66 -0.69 9.16
C THR A 74 -7.31 -1.37 10.36
N SER A 75 -8.37 -2.12 10.12
CA SER A 75 -9.05 -2.89 11.15
C SER A 75 -8.54 -4.33 11.19
N LYS A 76 -8.36 -4.93 10.02
CA LYS A 76 -7.94 -6.32 9.89
C LYS A 76 -7.12 -6.50 8.63
N MET A 77 -6.09 -7.32 8.72
CA MET A 77 -5.29 -7.73 7.58
C MET A 77 -5.01 -9.23 7.67
N ASN A 78 -5.37 -9.97 6.63
CA ASN A 78 -5.08 -11.37 6.48
C ASN A 78 -4.12 -11.54 5.30
N VAL A 79 -2.88 -11.93 5.57
CA VAL A 79 -1.83 -12.08 4.57
C VAL A 79 -1.52 -13.55 4.37
N GLN A 80 -1.48 -13.97 3.11
CA GLN A 80 -1.02 -15.29 2.70
C GLN A 80 0.27 -15.18 1.92
N TYR A 81 1.31 -15.81 2.43
CA TYR A 81 2.64 -15.87 1.81
C TYR A 81 2.74 -17.17 1.01
N LEU A 82 2.52 -17.07 -0.30
CA LEU A 82 2.41 -18.23 -1.19
C LEU A 82 3.76 -18.69 -1.74
N LYS A 83 4.66 -17.75 -1.96
CA LYS A 83 5.99 -17.97 -2.55
C LYS A 83 6.96 -16.96 -1.98
N SER A 84 8.15 -17.41 -1.61
CA SER A 84 9.19 -16.51 -1.11
C SER A 84 9.55 -15.45 -2.15
N ILE A 85 9.80 -14.24 -1.66
CA ILE A 85 10.35 -13.15 -2.45
C ILE A 85 11.80 -12.96 -2.01
N TYR A 86 12.70 -12.82 -2.96
CA TYR A 86 14.13 -12.65 -2.67
C TYR A 86 14.54 -11.18 -2.73
N THR A 87 15.53 -10.81 -1.93
CA THR A 87 15.98 -9.41 -1.83
C THR A 87 16.73 -8.94 -3.07
N ASP A 88 17.16 -9.85 -3.94
CA ASP A 88 17.77 -9.58 -5.24
C ASP A 88 16.78 -9.60 -6.41
N ASP A 89 15.47 -9.68 -6.12
CA ASP A 89 14.43 -9.62 -7.15
C ASP A 89 14.57 -8.33 -7.98
N GLU A 90 14.33 -8.46 -9.29
CA GLU A 90 14.50 -7.35 -10.25
C GLU A 90 13.47 -6.22 -10.04
N GLY A 91 12.35 -6.51 -9.44
CA GLY A 91 11.31 -5.55 -9.13
C GLY A 91 9.95 -6.20 -8.93
N LEU A 92 9.31 -5.82 -7.83
CA LEU A 92 7.98 -6.31 -7.49
C LEU A 92 6.91 -5.43 -8.13
N THR A 93 5.76 -6.03 -8.42
CA THR A 93 4.54 -5.31 -8.77
C THR A 93 3.52 -5.54 -7.66
N ILE A 94 2.99 -4.46 -7.12
CA ILE A 94 1.96 -4.49 -6.09
C ILE A 94 0.66 -3.95 -6.72
N ARG A 95 -0.43 -4.70 -6.60
CA ARG A 95 -1.76 -4.29 -7.07
C ARG A 95 -2.76 -4.33 -5.94
N SER A 96 -3.53 -3.28 -5.80
CA SER A 96 -4.54 -3.15 -4.77
C SER A 96 -5.83 -2.59 -5.34
N ARG A 97 -6.98 -3.14 -4.90
CA ARG A 97 -8.31 -2.72 -5.35
C ARG A 97 -9.35 -2.88 -4.25
N ILE A 98 -10.43 -2.11 -4.37
CA ILE A 98 -11.61 -2.28 -3.53
C ILE A 98 -12.40 -3.48 -4.07
N ALA A 99 -12.54 -4.53 -3.26
CA ALA A 99 -13.34 -5.69 -3.60
C ALA A 99 -14.83 -5.47 -3.29
N LYS A 100 -15.12 -4.76 -2.20
CA LYS A 100 -16.48 -4.55 -1.71
C LYS A 100 -16.53 -3.33 -0.78
N MET A 101 -17.66 -2.64 -0.78
CA MET A 101 -17.99 -1.59 0.18
C MET A 101 -19.24 -1.96 0.97
N MET A 102 -19.18 -1.75 2.28
CA MET A 102 -20.35 -1.81 3.16
C MET A 102 -20.35 -0.57 4.06
N ARG A 103 -21.17 0.44 3.73
CA ARG A 103 -21.20 1.73 4.41
C ARG A 103 -19.81 2.37 4.41
N ASN A 104 -19.23 2.60 5.59
CA ASN A 104 -17.89 3.15 5.76
C ASN A 104 -16.77 2.07 5.88
N VAL A 105 -17.10 0.83 5.56
CA VAL A 105 -16.16 -0.29 5.62
C VAL A 105 -15.73 -0.67 4.19
N ALA A 106 -14.44 -0.59 3.92
CA ALA A 106 -13.86 -1.02 2.66
C ALA A 106 -13.17 -2.39 2.82
N PHE A 107 -13.52 -3.31 1.94
CA PHE A 107 -12.85 -4.61 1.79
C PHE A 107 -11.90 -4.50 0.62
N ILE A 108 -10.61 -4.68 0.87
CA ILE A 108 -9.55 -4.44 -0.11
C ILE A 108 -8.77 -5.72 -0.34
N GLU A 109 -8.47 -5.99 -1.60
CA GLU A 109 -7.58 -7.07 -2.03
C GLU A 109 -6.28 -6.48 -2.52
N THR A 110 -5.16 -7.04 -2.06
CA THR A 110 -3.83 -6.60 -2.47
C THR A 110 -2.97 -7.81 -2.77
N GLU A 111 -2.21 -7.72 -3.85
CA GLU A 111 -1.36 -8.79 -4.36
C GLU A 111 0.04 -8.27 -4.64
N ILE A 112 1.06 -9.10 -4.36
CA ILE A 112 2.44 -8.82 -4.70
C ILE A 112 2.93 -9.89 -5.68
N PHE A 113 3.42 -9.44 -6.82
CA PHE A 113 4.04 -10.27 -7.85
C PHE A 113 5.55 -10.04 -7.86
N ASN A 114 6.34 -11.08 -8.07
CA ASN A 114 7.79 -10.95 -8.25
C ASN A 114 8.14 -10.46 -9.67
N GLY A 115 9.42 -10.25 -9.93
CA GLY A 115 9.91 -9.79 -11.23
C GLY A 115 9.65 -10.77 -12.38
N ALA A 116 9.43 -12.06 -12.08
CA ALA A 116 9.03 -13.07 -13.08
C ALA A 116 7.52 -13.08 -13.34
N GLY A 117 6.73 -12.29 -12.60
CA GLY A 117 5.29 -12.23 -12.73
C GLY A 117 4.52 -13.26 -11.91
N ASP A 118 5.18 -13.99 -11.01
CA ASP A 118 4.52 -14.94 -10.14
C ASP A 118 3.83 -14.25 -8.97
N LEU A 119 2.61 -14.67 -8.64
CA LEU A 119 1.92 -14.23 -7.44
C LEU A 119 2.60 -14.84 -6.21
N CYS A 120 3.22 -13.99 -5.40
CA CYS A 120 3.97 -14.39 -4.22
C CYS A 120 3.21 -14.20 -2.93
N THR A 121 2.45 -13.12 -2.83
CA THR A 121 1.75 -12.73 -1.61
C THR A 121 0.41 -12.14 -1.96
N LYS A 122 -0.61 -12.51 -1.23
CA LYS A 122 -1.94 -11.90 -1.36
C LYS A 122 -2.53 -11.59 0.01
N ALA A 123 -3.35 -10.56 0.07
CA ALA A 123 -3.96 -10.13 1.30
C ALA A 123 -5.39 -9.65 1.10
N GLU A 124 -6.18 -9.81 2.15
CA GLU A 124 -7.49 -9.22 2.30
C GLU A 124 -7.44 -8.29 3.50
N LEU A 125 -7.89 -7.04 3.31
CA LEU A 125 -7.88 -6.02 4.35
C LEU A 125 -9.28 -5.48 4.56
N ILE A 126 -9.55 -5.11 5.81
CA ILE A 126 -10.76 -4.38 6.19
C ILE A 126 -10.32 -3.04 6.75
N PHE A 127 -10.80 -1.96 6.11
CA PHE A 127 -10.56 -0.59 6.51
C PHE A 127 -11.83 0.09 6.96
N PHE A 128 -11.76 0.83 8.07
CA PHE A 128 -12.80 1.78 8.45
C PHE A 128 -12.45 3.15 7.87
N CYS A 129 -13.26 3.58 6.90
CA CYS A 129 -13.08 4.87 6.25
C CYS A 129 -13.61 5.99 7.13
N GLN A 130 -12.85 7.08 7.20
CA GLN A 130 -13.24 8.28 7.91
C GLN A 130 -14.27 9.07 7.09
N ASN A 131 -15.04 9.91 7.77
CA ASN A 131 -15.94 10.83 7.09
C ASN A 131 -15.12 11.87 6.31
N LYS A 132 -15.41 12.03 5.01
CA LYS A 132 -14.68 12.93 4.11
C LYS A 132 -14.63 14.38 4.61
N ASP A 133 -15.76 14.90 5.06
CA ASP A 133 -15.86 16.30 5.49
C ASP A 133 -15.05 16.52 6.77
N LYS A 134 -15.07 15.54 7.67
CA LYS A 134 -14.29 15.58 8.90
C LYS A 134 -12.79 15.57 8.59
N VAL A 135 -12.35 14.71 7.71
CA VAL A 135 -10.95 14.61 7.30
C VAL A 135 -10.48 15.90 6.63
N ALA A 136 -11.31 16.49 5.75
CA ALA A 136 -11.02 17.76 5.12
C ALA A 136 -10.88 18.90 6.14
N GLN A 137 -11.73 18.91 7.17
CA GLN A 137 -11.67 19.94 8.23
C GLN A 137 -10.49 19.74 9.18
N GLU A 138 -10.21 18.51 9.60
CA GLU A 138 -9.20 18.22 10.62
C GLU A 138 -7.77 18.27 10.10
N ILE A 139 -7.53 17.75 8.89
CA ILE A 139 -6.18 17.64 8.33
C ILE A 139 -6.02 18.24 6.92
N GLY A 140 -7.09 18.81 6.36
CA GLY A 140 -7.06 19.45 5.04
C GLY A 140 -6.95 18.45 3.88
N PHE A 141 -7.19 17.16 4.10
CA PHE A 141 -7.13 16.17 3.04
C PHE A 141 -8.47 16.13 2.29
N THR A 142 -8.44 16.40 0.99
CA THR A 142 -9.61 16.44 0.10
C THR A 142 -9.54 15.41 -1.03
N GLY A 143 -8.51 14.62 -1.09
CA GLY A 143 -8.28 13.60 -2.11
C GLY A 143 -6.86 13.63 -2.66
N CYS A 144 -6.59 12.72 -3.59
CA CYS A 144 -5.32 12.63 -4.31
C CYS A 144 -5.55 12.89 -5.78
N ASP A 145 -4.83 13.86 -6.33
CA ASP A 145 -4.80 14.11 -7.77
C ASP A 145 -3.67 13.31 -8.42
N LEU A 146 -3.80 13.07 -9.72
CA LEU A 146 -2.71 12.50 -10.50
C LEU A 146 -1.66 13.59 -10.74
N GLU A 147 -0.41 13.24 -10.62
CA GLU A 147 0.70 14.09 -11.06
C GLU A 147 0.78 14.03 -12.59
N GLU A 148 0.94 15.19 -13.22
CA GLU A 148 1.13 15.29 -14.67
C GLU A 148 2.54 14.88 -15.10
#